data_604f69feaf00a378adfe51b4c8969531
#
_entry.id   604f69feaf00a378adfe51b4c8969531
#
_cell.length_a   1.000
_cell.length_b   1.000
_cell.length_c   1.000
_cell.angle_alpha   90.00
_cell.angle_beta   90.00
_cell.angle_gamma   90.00
#
_symmetry.space_group_name_H-M   'P 1'
#
loop_
_entity.id
_entity.type
_entity.pdbx_description
1 polymer ?
#
loop_
_entity_poly.entity_id
_entity_poly.type
_entity_poly.pdbx_seq_one_letter_code
_entity_poly.pdbx_strand_id
1 'polypeptide(L)'
;MTTRTEHDLLGEREIPAAAYWGIHTLRAVENFQISGQKISDVPQFVRSMVMVKKAAAQANGELGALKPEIAAAIAQACDEVLLKGRCLDQFPSDVFQGGAGTSVNMNTNEVIANLALEALGHAKGRYDIVNPMDHVNASQSTNDAYPTGFRLAVYTSIGELLGKLAHLKNTFSAKADEFKDILKMGRTQLQDAVPMTAGQEFQSFQVLLAEEETNLERTRQLLLEVNLGATAIGTGINTPQGYAPLAVQKLSEISGLPCKLTENLIEATSDCGAYVMVHGALKRTAVKLSKICNDLRLLSSGPRAGLKEINLPEMQAGSSIMPAKVNPVIPEVVNQVCFKVIGNDTAITFAAEAGQLQLNVMEPVIAQSMFESISLLGNAAVTLADKCVRGITVNREICERYVFHSIGLVTYLNPYIGHENGDLVGKICAQTGKTVREVVLERQLLSEAELDRILSPQNLANPHL
;
A
#
# COMPACT_ATOMS: atom_id res chain seq x y z
N MET A 1 -38.91 11.82 10.15
CA MET A 1 -37.68 11.95 10.96
C MET A 1 -37.66 13.37 11.50
N THR A 2 -37.24 13.56 12.74
CA THR A 2 -37.07 14.92 13.29
C THR A 2 -35.85 15.56 12.62
N THR A 3 -35.98 16.85 12.29
CA THR A 3 -34.94 17.67 11.68
C THR A 3 -34.56 18.85 12.55
N ARG A 4 -33.44 19.50 12.26
CA ARG A 4 -33.08 20.83 12.73
C ARG A 4 -32.71 21.69 11.51
N THR A 5 -33.08 22.96 11.58
CA THR A 5 -32.77 23.94 10.54
C THR A 5 -31.35 24.49 10.78
N GLU A 6 -30.51 24.47 9.78
CA GLU A 6 -29.22 25.15 9.74
C GLU A 6 -29.16 26.09 8.54
N HIS A 7 -28.28 27.11 8.57
CA HIS A 7 -28.13 28.07 7.51
C HIS A 7 -26.63 28.29 7.18
N ASP A 8 -26.39 28.62 5.94
CA ASP A 8 -25.09 29.10 5.44
C ASP A 8 -25.30 30.27 4.46
N LEU A 9 -24.26 30.71 3.75
CA LEU A 9 -24.33 31.81 2.79
C LEU A 9 -25.36 31.55 1.66
N LEU A 10 -25.68 30.30 1.35
CA LEU A 10 -26.59 29.90 0.29
C LEU A 10 -28.03 29.69 0.76
N GLY A 11 -28.32 29.89 2.06
CA GLY A 11 -29.65 29.78 2.66
C GLY A 11 -29.81 28.59 3.60
N GLU A 12 -31.06 28.34 4.01
CA GLU A 12 -31.40 27.32 5.00
C GLU A 12 -31.56 25.93 4.43
N ARG A 13 -31.29 24.90 5.25
CA ARG A 13 -31.54 23.49 4.99
C ARG A 13 -31.97 22.75 6.26
N GLU A 14 -32.76 21.72 6.05
CA GLU A 14 -33.17 20.79 7.11
C GLU A 14 -32.16 19.64 7.22
N ILE A 15 -31.55 19.51 8.39
CA ILE A 15 -30.58 18.49 8.73
C ILE A 15 -31.24 17.43 9.64
N PRO A 16 -31.03 16.12 9.42
CA PRO A 16 -31.53 15.10 10.35
C PRO A 16 -31.06 15.38 11.77
N ALA A 17 -31.98 15.49 12.75
CA ALA A 17 -31.65 15.86 14.12
C ALA A 17 -30.62 14.91 14.78
N ALA A 18 -30.57 13.64 14.36
CA ALA A 18 -29.63 12.65 14.84
C ALA A 18 -28.19 12.86 14.31
N ALA A 19 -28.02 13.47 13.12
CA ALA A 19 -26.71 13.64 12.47
C ALA A 19 -25.81 14.57 13.31
N TYR A 20 -24.51 14.24 13.34
CA TYR A 20 -23.48 15.14 13.90
C TYR A 20 -22.89 16.07 12.83
N TRP A 21 -23.02 15.73 11.56
CA TRP A 21 -22.70 16.63 10.45
C TRP A 21 -23.81 17.68 10.25
N GLY A 22 -23.50 18.76 9.53
CA GLY A 22 -24.38 19.91 9.34
C GLY A 22 -24.61 20.27 7.87
N ILE A 23 -24.93 21.55 7.63
CA ILE A 23 -25.38 22.05 6.32
C ILE A 23 -24.32 21.94 5.23
N HIS A 24 -23.02 22.16 5.51
CA HIS A 24 -21.95 22.04 4.51
C HIS A 24 -21.81 20.58 4.04
N THR A 25 -21.88 19.65 4.99
CA THR A 25 -21.86 18.21 4.66
C THR A 25 -23.09 17.80 3.86
N LEU A 26 -24.29 18.30 4.20
CA LEU A 26 -25.50 18.02 3.41
C LEU A 26 -25.31 18.44 1.95
N ARG A 27 -24.83 19.68 1.72
CA ARG A 27 -24.57 20.16 0.35
C ARG A 27 -23.53 19.30 -0.38
N ALA A 28 -22.49 18.85 0.30
CA ALA A 28 -21.50 17.95 -0.28
C ALA A 28 -22.12 16.61 -0.71
N VAL A 29 -22.99 16.02 0.10
CA VAL A 29 -23.72 14.78 -0.21
C VAL A 29 -24.68 14.98 -1.37
N GLU A 30 -25.36 16.14 -1.45
CA GLU A 30 -26.25 16.47 -2.58
C GLU A 30 -25.47 16.68 -3.88
N ASN A 31 -24.30 17.35 -3.82
CA ASN A 31 -23.51 17.72 -5.01
C ASN A 31 -22.67 16.59 -5.57
N PHE A 32 -22.11 15.72 -4.71
CA PHE A 32 -21.12 14.72 -5.07
C PHE A 32 -21.65 13.31 -4.85
N GLN A 33 -22.35 12.77 -5.84
CA GLN A 33 -22.82 11.38 -5.90
C GLN A 33 -22.10 10.69 -7.08
N ILE A 34 -20.79 10.50 -6.93
CA ILE A 34 -19.91 10.11 -8.05
C ILE A 34 -19.49 8.64 -7.94
N SER A 35 -18.82 8.24 -6.84
CA SER A 35 -18.25 6.90 -6.73
C SER A 35 -19.09 5.97 -5.85
N GLY A 36 -19.89 6.51 -4.96
CA GLY A 36 -20.58 5.77 -3.90
C GLY A 36 -19.67 5.40 -2.72
N GLN A 37 -18.36 5.67 -2.79
CA GLN A 37 -17.41 5.53 -1.67
C GLN A 37 -17.47 6.77 -0.79
N LYS A 38 -17.42 6.56 0.52
CA LYS A 38 -17.54 7.64 1.51
C LYS A 38 -16.22 7.87 2.23
N ILE A 39 -16.03 9.06 2.74
CA ILE A 39 -14.88 9.37 3.62
C ILE A 39 -14.86 8.47 4.85
N SER A 40 -16.03 8.10 5.40
CA SER A 40 -16.16 7.14 6.51
C SER A 40 -15.59 5.75 6.21
N ASP A 41 -15.42 5.37 4.93
CA ASP A 41 -14.82 4.10 4.53
C ASP A 41 -13.28 4.10 4.72
N VAL A 42 -12.71 5.27 5.05
CA VAL A 42 -11.29 5.45 5.37
C VAL A 42 -11.13 6.02 6.80
N PRO A 43 -11.34 5.21 7.86
CA PRO A 43 -11.32 5.68 9.24
C PRO A 43 -10.01 6.36 9.65
N GLN A 44 -8.88 5.96 9.08
CA GLN A 44 -7.58 6.58 9.34
C GLN A 44 -7.55 8.04 8.89
N PHE A 45 -8.23 8.36 7.77
CA PHE A 45 -8.31 9.73 7.30
C PHE A 45 -9.20 10.59 8.22
N VAL A 46 -10.35 10.06 8.64
CA VAL A 46 -11.21 10.73 9.62
C VAL A 46 -10.44 11.03 10.92
N ARG A 47 -9.75 10.03 11.48
CA ARG A 47 -8.95 10.20 12.70
C ARG A 47 -7.85 11.26 12.53
N SER A 48 -7.15 11.25 11.42
CA SER A 48 -6.08 12.22 11.15
C SER A 48 -6.62 13.64 11.02
N MET A 49 -7.75 13.84 10.35
CA MET A 49 -8.42 15.14 10.32
C MET A 49 -8.81 15.62 11.72
N VAL A 50 -9.33 14.73 12.57
CA VAL A 50 -9.68 15.05 13.95
C VAL A 50 -8.43 15.39 14.78
N MET A 51 -7.30 14.73 14.57
CA MET A 51 -6.02 15.09 15.22
C MET A 51 -5.58 16.52 14.86
N VAL A 52 -5.74 16.92 13.58
CA VAL A 52 -5.47 18.30 13.14
C VAL A 52 -6.38 19.28 13.89
N LYS A 53 -7.68 19.00 14.01
CA LYS A 53 -8.60 19.89 14.73
C LYS A 53 -8.27 20.00 16.21
N LYS A 54 -7.88 18.90 16.85
CA LYS A 54 -7.43 18.91 18.25
C LYS A 54 -6.17 19.75 18.44
N ALA A 55 -5.17 19.58 17.56
CA ALA A 55 -3.94 20.35 17.60
C ALA A 55 -4.17 21.85 17.41
N ALA A 56 -5.01 22.22 16.45
CA ALA A 56 -5.40 23.59 16.18
C ALA A 56 -6.14 24.24 17.38
N ALA A 57 -7.10 23.53 17.97
CA ALA A 57 -7.85 24.02 19.12
C ALA A 57 -6.93 24.26 20.33
N GLN A 58 -6.01 23.32 20.62
CA GLN A 58 -5.05 23.48 21.72
C GLN A 58 -4.11 24.66 21.48
N ALA A 59 -3.57 24.80 20.27
CA ALA A 59 -2.68 25.93 19.91
C ALA A 59 -3.42 27.27 20.00
N ASN A 60 -4.63 27.38 19.47
CA ASN A 60 -5.45 28.58 19.55
C ASN A 60 -5.85 28.94 20.99
N GLY A 61 -6.14 27.93 21.82
CA GLY A 61 -6.42 28.15 23.25
C GLY A 61 -5.20 28.67 24.00
N GLU A 62 -4.02 28.11 23.77
CA GLU A 62 -2.75 28.53 24.40
C GLU A 62 -2.32 29.94 23.97
N LEU A 63 -2.56 30.30 22.71
CA LEU A 63 -2.27 31.64 22.17
C LEU A 63 -3.38 32.66 22.41
N GLY A 64 -4.47 32.30 23.09
CA GLY A 64 -5.57 33.19 23.42
C GLY A 64 -6.48 33.56 22.23
N ALA A 65 -6.37 32.88 21.10
CA ALA A 65 -7.26 33.07 19.95
C ALA A 65 -8.63 32.40 20.13
N LEU A 66 -8.71 31.39 20.99
CA LEU A 66 -9.95 30.78 21.46
C LEU A 66 -10.08 30.92 22.97
N LYS A 67 -11.32 31.07 23.45
CA LYS A 67 -11.61 31.03 24.90
C LYS A 67 -11.24 29.65 25.43
N PRO A 68 -10.60 29.54 26.61
CA PRO A 68 -10.15 28.28 27.18
C PRO A 68 -11.22 27.19 27.27
N GLU A 69 -12.45 27.58 27.64
CA GLU A 69 -13.59 26.64 27.74
C GLU A 69 -14.02 26.07 26.37
N ILE A 70 -13.95 26.86 25.31
CA ILE A 70 -14.26 26.42 23.95
C ILE A 70 -13.13 25.51 23.41
N ALA A 71 -11.88 25.89 23.60
CA ALA A 71 -10.73 25.06 23.20
C ALA A 71 -10.77 23.70 23.93
N ALA A 72 -11.08 23.68 25.23
CA ALA A 72 -11.19 22.43 25.99
C ALA A 72 -12.37 21.57 25.51
N ALA A 73 -13.53 22.14 25.21
CA ALA A 73 -14.68 21.40 24.68
C ALA A 73 -14.40 20.79 23.32
N ILE A 74 -13.73 21.52 22.41
CA ILE A 74 -13.29 21.01 21.11
C ILE A 74 -12.29 19.86 21.30
N ALA A 75 -11.27 20.00 22.16
CA ALA A 75 -10.30 18.95 22.42
C ALA A 75 -10.96 17.68 22.99
N GLN A 76 -11.91 17.82 23.92
CA GLN A 76 -12.70 16.71 24.47
C GLN A 76 -13.56 16.03 23.37
N ALA A 77 -14.20 16.81 22.50
CA ALA A 77 -14.98 16.28 21.38
C ALA A 77 -14.08 15.47 20.41
N CYS A 78 -12.86 15.94 20.16
CA CYS A 78 -11.88 15.16 19.38
C CYS A 78 -11.53 13.83 20.07
N ASP A 79 -11.39 13.80 21.40
CA ASP A 79 -11.10 12.58 22.14
C ASP A 79 -12.25 11.55 22.10
N GLU A 80 -13.50 12.00 22.00
CA GLU A 80 -14.63 11.08 21.75
C GLU A 80 -14.45 10.30 20.43
N VAL A 81 -13.94 10.94 19.39
CA VAL A 81 -13.67 10.29 18.11
C VAL A 81 -12.39 9.45 18.17
N LEU A 82 -11.30 10.02 18.68
CA LEU A 82 -9.97 9.39 18.63
C LEU A 82 -9.86 8.20 19.56
N LEU A 83 -10.33 8.30 20.79
CA LEU A 83 -10.17 7.29 21.83
C LEU A 83 -11.35 6.33 21.92
N LYS A 84 -12.58 6.81 21.68
CA LYS A 84 -13.80 6.00 21.80
C LYS A 84 -14.40 5.57 20.47
N GLY A 85 -13.89 6.07 19.33
CA GLY A 85 -14.37 5.74 18.00
C GLY A 85 -15.77 6.26 17.66
N ARG A 86 -16.29 7.27 18.41
CA ARG A 86 -17.59 7.86 18.15
C ARG A 86 -17.60 8.61 16.81
N CYS A 87 -18.74 8.60 16.15
CA CYS A 87 -18.99 9.39 14.93
C CYS A 87 -18.06 9.11 13.73
N LEU A 88 -17.32 8.00 13.69
CA LEU A 88 -16.52 7.62 12.50
C LEU A 88 -17.41 7.39 11.27
N ASP A 89 -18.68 7.04 11.47
CA ASP A 89 -19.71 6.86 10.46
C ASP A 89 -20.36 8.17 9.98
N GLN A 90 -20.06 9.31 10.63
CA GLN A 90 -20.66 10.62 10.36
C GLN A 90 -19.94 11.42 9.26
N PHE A 91 -19.28 10.72 8.32
CA PHE A 91 -18.54 11.30 7.19
C PHE A 91 -19.09 10.76 5.87
N PRO A 92 -20.33 11.18 5.48
CA PRO A 92 -21.05 10.61 4.34
C PRO A 92 -20.61 11.17 2.97
N SER A 93 -19.75 12.18 2.92
CA SER A 93 -19.31 12.80 1.66
C SER A 93 -18.58 11.80 0.77
N ASP A 94 -18.83 11.85 -0.57
CA ASP A 94 -18.12 11.05 -1.54
C ASP A 94 -16.63 11.40 -1.54
N VAL A 95 -15.78 10.41 -1.80
CA VAL A 95 -14.32 10.59 -1.89
C VAL A 95 -13.92 11.46 -3.08
N PHE A 96 -14.73 11.48 -4.17
CA PHE A 96 -14.58 12.41 -5.28
C PHE A 96 -15.38 13.67 -5.03
N GLN A 97 -14.68 14.77 -4.82
CA GLN A 97 -15.29 16.06 -4.49
C GLN A 97 -14.48 17.22 -5.04
N GLY A 98 -15.15 18.27 -5.52
CA GLY A 98 -14.52 19.54 -5.86
C GLY A 98 -14.23 20.38 -4.59
N GLY A 99 -13.38 21.40 -4.73
CA GLY A 99 -13.06 22.34 -3.64
C GLY A 99 -11.86 21.94 -2.77
N ALA A 100 -10.93 21.17 -3.31
CA ALA A 100 -9.65 20.86 -2.66
C ALA A 100 -9.78 20.16 -1.28
N GLY A 101 -10.88 19.41 -1.07
CA GLY A 101 -11.15 18.74 0.21
C GLY A 101 -11.97 19.57 1.21
N THR A 102 -12.56 20.70 0.81
CA THR A 102 -13.38 21.54 1.68
C THR A 102 -14.54 20.76 2.30
N SER A 103 -15.17 19.84 1.58
CA SER A 103 -16.24 19.01 2.12
C SER A 103 -15.79 18.16 3.30
N VAL A 104 -14.61 17.56 3.25
CA VAL A 104 -14.03 16.78 4.37
C VAL A 104 -13.69 17.70 5.55
N ASN A 105 -13.04 18.83 5.27
CA ASN A 105 -12.68 19.79 6.31
C ASN A 105 -13.91 20.29 7.07
N MET A 106 -14.95 20.71 6.34
CA MET A 106 -16.20 21.22 6.95
C MET A 106 -16.98 20.12 7.65
N ASN A 107 -17.04 18.91 7.08
CA ASN A 107 -17.67 17.76 7.75
C ASN A 107 -16.99 17.48 9.11
N THR A 108 -15.66 17.52 9.16
CA THR A 108 -14.92 17.38 10.41
C THR A 108 -15.25 18.49 11.39
N ASN A 109 -15.29 19.75 10.93
CA ASN A 109 -15.63 20.89 11.76
C ASN A 109 -17.04 20.76 12.37
N GLU A 110 -18.04 20.37 11.56
CA GLU A 110 -19.43 20.21 11.99
C GLU A 110 -19.59 19.07 13.00
N VAL A 111 -18.98 17.92 12.75
CA VAL A 111 -19.01 16.77 13.68
C VAL A 111 -18.38 17.14 15.02
N ILE A 112 -17.23 17.77 15.03
CA ILE A 112 -16.55 18.18 16.27
C ILE A 112 -17.31 19.28 16.98
N ALA A 113 -17.87 20.27 16.27
CA ALA A 113 -18.69 21.30 16.89
C ALA A 113 -19.93 20.71 17.61
N ASN A 114 -20.62 19.77 16.95
CA ASN A 114 -21.81 19.15 17.55
C ASN A 114 -21.46 18.19 18.71
N LEU A 115 -20.31 17.53 18.70
CA LEU A 115 -19.81 16.77 19.85
C LEU A 115 -19.43 17.69 21.01
N ALA A 116 -18.82 18.85 20.74
CA ALA A 116 -18.49 19.85 21.77
C ALA A 116 -19.73 20.47 22.39
N LEU A 117 -20.73 20.78 21.58
CA LEU A 117 -22.05 21.25 22.06
C LEU A 117 -22.71 20.23 22.99
N GLU A 118 -22.70 18.95 22.59
CA GLU A 118 -23.24 17.87 23.45
C GLU A 118 -22.47 17.78 24.77
N ALA A 119 -21.15 17.87 24.77
CA ALA A 119 -20.31 17.85 25.99
C ALA A 119 -20.61 19.03 26.92
N LEU A 120 -20.98 20.18 26.36
CA LEU A 120 -21.41 21.37 27.11
C LEU A 120 -22.90 21.36 27.52
N GLY A 121 -23.64 20.31 27.20
CA GLY A 121 -25.06 20.17 27.53
C GLY A 121 -26.02 20.94 26.61
N HIS A 122 -25.58 21.29 25.40
CA HIS A 122 -26.36 22.00 24.41
C HIS A 122 -26.84 21.11 23.27
N ALA A 123 -27.93 21.52 22.61
CA ALA A 123 -28.43 20.84 21.43
C ALA A 123 -27.48 21.04 20.25
N LYS A 124 -27.43 20.05 19.35
CA LYS A 124 -26.72 20.16 18.08
C LYS A 124 -27.24 21.34 17.25
N GLY A 125 -26.36 21.99 16.51
CA GLY A 125 -26.69 23.17 15.70
C GLY A 125 -26.69 24.50 16.46
N ARG A 126 -26.45 24.52 17.80
CA ARG A 126 -26.27 25.75 18.57
C ARG A 126 -24.93 26.41 18.32
N TYR A 127 -24.72 26.78 17.07
CA TYR A 127 -23.44 27.35 16.55
C TYR A 127 -23.14 28.75 17.06
N ASP A 128 -24.14 29.39 17.75
CA ASP A 128 -23.93 30.57 18.59
C ASP A 128 -23.02 30.31 19.80
N ILE A 129 -22.86 29.06 20.23
CA ILE A 129 -22.02 28.64 21.38
C ILE A 129 -20.70 28.03 20.88
N VAL A 130 -20.75 26.98 20.05
CA VAL A 130 -19.56 26.39 19.40
C VAL A 130 -19.78 26.36 17.89
N ASN A 131 -19.10 27.25 17.19
CA ASN A 131 -19.25 27.42 15.75
C ASN A 131 -18.22 26.56 14.98
N PRO A 132 -18.64 25.81 13.93
CA PRO A 132 -17.72 25.01 13.10
C PRO A 132 -16.64 25.86 12.42
N MET A 133 -16.97 27.08 11.96
CA MET A 133 -16.06 27.97 11.22
C MET A 133 -15.21 28.82 12.18
N ASP A 134 -15.86 29.54 13.10
CA ASP A 134 -15.19 30.54 13.94
C ASP A 134 -14.38 29.91 15.08
N HIS A 135 -14.76 28.71 15.51
CA HIS A 135 -14.11 28.03 16.64
C HIS A 135 -13.33 26.78 16.21
N VAL A 136 -13.96 25.77 15.59
CA VAL A 136 -13.29 24.51 15.23
C VAL A 136 -12.27 24.73 14.11
N ASN A 137 -12.60 25.58 13.13
CA ASN A 137 -11.71 25.93 12.02
C ASN A 137 -10.85 27.18 12.28
N ALA A 138 -10.85 27.74 13.50
CA ALA A 138 -10.03 28.92 13.82
C ALA A 138 -8.57 28.74 13.42
N SER A 139 -7.97 29.77 12.80
CA SER A 139 -6.59 29.80 12.31
C SER A 139 -6.27 28.76 11.23
N GLN A 140 -7.24 28.24 10.52
CA GLN A 140 -7.09 27.21 9.50
C GLN A 140 -7.75 27.60 8.18
N SER A 141 -7.26 27.01 7.11
CA SER A 141 -7.96 26.85 5.83
C SER A 141 -8.09 25.35 5.54
N THR A 142 -8.98 24.98 4.62
CA THR A 142 -8.93 23.63 4.02
C THR A 142 -7.54 23.35 3.44
N ASN A 143 -6.89 24.38 2.89
CA ASN A 143 -5.63 24.29 2.14
C ASN A 143 -4.42 23.89 2.99
N ASP A 144 -4.53 23.96 4.31
CA ASP A 144 -3.50 23.47 5.25
C ASP A 144 -4.00 22.31 6.11
N ALA A 145 -5.23 22.35 6.55
CA ALA A 145 -5.81 21.31 7.41
C ALA A 145 -6.02 19.97 6.68
N TYR A 146 -6.55 20.00 5.44
CA TYR A 146 -6.81 18.80 4.66
C TYR A 146 -5.50 18.06 4.28
N PRO A 147 -4.51 18.71 3.62
CA PRO A 147 -3.26 18.02 3.28
C PRO A 147 -2.51 17.51 4.51
N THR A 148 -2.54 18.24 5.62
CA THR A 148 -1.93 17.78 6.88
C THR A 148 -2.61 16.50 7.38
N GLY A 149 -3.93 16.45 7.46
CA GLY A 149 -4.67 15.24 7.83
C GLY A 149 -4.46 14.09 6.85
N PHE A 150 -4.43 14.38 5.56
CA PHE A 150 -4.18 13.40 4.51
C PHE A 150 -2.78 12.79 4.62
N ARG A 151 -1.72 13.59 4.81
CA ARG A 151 -0.35 13.10 5.01
C ARG A 151 -0.23 12.14 6.20
N LEU A 152 -0.80 12.50 7.35
CA LEU A 152 -0.78 11.63 8.55
C LEU A 152 -1.55 10.32 8.31
N ALA A 153 -2.69 10.38 7.64
CA ALA A 153 -3.49 9.21 7.33
C ALA A 153 -2.75 8.23 6.41
N VAL A 154 -2.10 8.73 5.37
CA VAL A 154 -1.27 7.91 4.46
C VAL A 154 -0.08 7.31 5.21
N TYR A 155 0.60 8.10 6.03
CA TYR A 155 1.72 7.62 6.85
C TYR A 155 1.32 6.41 7.72
N THR A 156 0.20 6.53 8.41
CA THR A 156 -0.33 5.48 9.28
C THR A 156 -0.77 4.26 8.47
N SER A 157 -1.48 4.46 7.37
CA SER A 157 -1.95 3.39 6.49
C SER A 157 -0.79 2.60 5.85
N ILE A 158 0.31 3.27 5.51
CA ILE A 158 1.53 2.58 5.05
C ILE A 158 2.15 1.74 6.18
N GLY A 159 2.07 2.20 7.44
CA GLY A 159 2.49 1.39 8.59
C GLY A 159 1.73 0.06 8.69
N GLU A 160 0.42 0.08 8.47
CA GLU A 160 -0.41 -1.13 8.41
C GLU A 160 -0.05 -2.02 7.22
N LEU A 161 0.19 -1.43 6.05
CA LEU A 161 0.66 -2.15 4.85
C LEU A 161 2.00 -2.86 5.10
N LEU A 162 2.95 -2.20 5.75
CA LEU A 162 4.25 -2.78 6.11
C LEU A 162 4.10 -4.04 6.96
N GLY A 163 3.20 -4.05 7.94
CA GLY A 163 2.89 -5.25 8.72
C GLY A 163 2.36 -6.41 7.87
N LYS A 164 1.49 -6.11 6.90
CA LYS A 164 0.94 -7.11 5.97
C LYS A 164 1.99 -7.63 4.97
N LEU A 165 2.89 -6.77 4.50
CA LEU A 165 4.02 -7.18 3.64
C LEU A 165 5.02 -8.03 4.42
N ALA A 166 5.32 -7.69 5.67
CA ALA A 166 6.16 -8.49 6.55
C ALA A 166 5.60 -9.91 6.76
N HIS A 167 4.28 -10.04 6.91
CA HIS A 167 3.61 -11.34 6.97
C HIS A 167 3.86 -12.17 5.71
N LEU A 168 3.67 -11.60 4.52
CA LEU A 168 3.93 -12.27 3.25
C LEU A 168 5.41 -12.64 3.10
N LYS A 169 6.31 -11.71 3.39
CA LYS A 169 7.77 -11.93 3.37
C LYS A 169 8.18 -13.12 4.25
N ASN A 170 7.68 -13.17 5.48
CA ASN A 170 7.98 -14.26 6.41
C ASN A 170 7.42 -15.61 5.93
N THR A 171 6.27 -15.59 5.24
CA THR A 171 5.70 -16.80 4.63
C THR A 171 6.60 -17.33 3.50
N PHE A 172 7.16 -16.45 2.67
CA PHE A 172 8.16 -16.85 1.66
C PHE A 172 9.45 -17.36 2.29
N SER A 173 9.94 -16.74 3.39
CA SER A 173 11.11 -17.20 4.12
C SER A 173 10.95 -18.64 4.64
N ALA A 174 9.80 -18.94 5.24
CA ALA A 174 9.49 -20.29 5.71
C ALA A 174 9.49 -21.32 4.56
N LYS A 175 8.98 -20.95 3.39
CA LYS A 175 9.01 -21.81 2.20
C LYS A 175 10.41 -21.95 1.62
N ALA A 176 11.22 -20.92 1.65
CA ALA A 176 12.63 -20.99 1.25
C ALA A 176 13.39 -22.02 2.09
N ASP A 177 13.18 -22.01 3.41
CA ASP A 177 13.77 -23.00 4.32
C ASP A 177 13.27 -24.42 4.08
N GLU A 178 11.95 -24.58 3.83
CA GLU A 178 11.32 -25.87 3.51
C GLU A 178 11.87 -26.48 2.21
N PHE A 179 12.17 -25.67 1.22
CA PHE A 179 12.57 -26.11 -0.13
C PHE A 179 14.08 -26.02 -0.38
N LYS A 180 14.89 -25.74 0.64
CA LYS A 180 16.34 -25.46 0.49
C LYS A 180 17.15 -26.57 -0.19
N ASP A 181 16.72 -27.83 -0.03
CA ASP A 181 17.42 -29.02 -0.53
C ASP A 181 16.75 -29.62 -1.79
N ILE A 182 15.84 -28.89 -2.45
CA ILE A 182 15.15 -29.38 -3.65
C ILE A 182 15.79 -28.73 -4.89
N LEU A 183 16.54 -29.52 -5.64
CA LEU A 183 17.11 -29.07 -6.92
C LEU A 183 16.01 -28.78 -7.94
N LYS A 184 16.22 -27.73 -8.70
CA LYS A 184 15.43 -27.37 -9.88
C LYS A 184 16.31 -26.74 -10.96
N MET A 185 15.80 -26.68 -12.19
CA MET A 185 16.44 -25.96 -13.27
C MET A 185 16.10 -24.46 -13.19
N GLY A 186 17.13 -23.61 -13.06
CA GLY A 186 17.01 -22.17 -13.25
C GLY A 186 16.85 -21.85 -14.74
N ARG A 187 16.06 -20.81 -15.04
CA ARG A 187 15.77 -20.41 -16.44
C ARG A 187 16.07 -18.93 -16.65
N THR A 188 16.64 -18.63 -17.81
CA THR A 188 16.76 -17.28 -18.36
C THR A 188 16.07 -17.24 -19.72
N GLN A 189 15.24 -16.21 -19.98
CA GLN A 189 14.43 -16.12 -21.21
C GLN A 189 13.54 -17.37 -21.42
N LEU A 190 13.11 -18.02 -20.34
CA LEU A 190 12.37 -19.29 -20.29
C LEU A 190 13.13 -20.49 -20.86
N GLN A 191 14.43 -20.36 -21.13
CA GLN A 191 15.30 -21.45 -21.55
C GLN A 191 16.08 -21.99 -20.36
N ASP A 192 16.46 -23.27 -20.42
CA ASP A 192 17.32 -23.89 -19.41
C ASP A 192 18.60 -23.08 -19.24
N ALA A 193 18.97 -22.79 -18.01
CA ALA A 193 20.23 -22.14 -17.68
C ALA A 193 21.09 -23.06 -16.83
N VAL A 194 21.07 -22.91 -15.53
CA VAL A 194 21.86 -23.71 -14.60
C VAL A 194 21.00 -24.18 -13.42
N PRO A 195 21.35 -25.29 -12.76
CA PRO A 195 20.68 -25.74 -11.56
C PRO A 195 20.74 -24.71 -10.43
N MET A 196 19.70 -24.70 -9.63
CA MET A 196 19.54 -23.98 -8.37
C MET A 196 18.65 -24.80 -7.43
N THR A 197 18.40 -24.33 -6.21
CA THR A 197 17.35 -24.93 -5.38
C THR A 197 16.05 -24.13 -5.45
N ALA A 198 14.93 -24.80 -5.23
CA ALA A 198 13.63 -24.14 -5.08
C ALA A 198 13.66 -23.18 -3.87
N GLY A 199 14.40 -23.53 -2.81
CA GLY A 199 14.61 -22.64 -1.66
C GLY A 199 15.27 -21.31 -2.05
N GLN A 200 16.30 -21.33 -2.91
CA GLN A 200 16.95 -20.10 -3.42
C GLN A 200 15.98 -19.23 -4.23
N GLU A 201 15.09 -19.82 -5.01
CA GLU A 201 14.06 -19.09 -5.74
C GLU A 201 13.06 -18.41 -4.79
N PHE A 202 12.54 -19.13 -3.79
CA PHE A 202 11.63 -18.57 -2.78
C PHE A 202 12.32 -17.53 -1.88
N GLN A 203 13.61 -17.70 -1.58
CA GLN A 203 14.41 -16.70 -0.89
C GLN A 203 14.53 -15.41 -1.72
N SER A 204 14.67 -15.52 -3.03
CA SER A 204 14.69 -14.33 -3.89
C SER A 204 13.38 -13.54 -3.82
N PHE A 205 12.23 -14.21 -3.74
CA PHE A 205 10.93 -13.56 -3.53
C PHE A 205 10.85 -12.85 -2.16
N GLN A 206 11.38 -13.49 -1.12
CA GLN A 206 11.48 -12.87 0.21
C GLN A 206 12.33 -11.60 0.19
N VAL A 207 13.49 -11.61 -0.49
CA VAL A 207 14.38 -10.44 -0.61
C VAL A 207 13.71 -9.31 -1.39
N LEU A 208 12.99 -9.61 -2.49
CA LEU A 208 12.23 -8.61 -3.22
C LEU A 208 11.26 -7.84 -2.33
N LEU A 209 10.61 -8.52 -1.38
CA LEU A 209 9.67 -7.88 -0.43
C LEU A 209 10.40 -7.11 0.67
N ALA A 210 11.51 -7.63 1.19
CA ALA A 210 12.33 -6.94 2.20
C ALA A 210 12.84 -5.58 1.70
N GLU A 211 13.23 -5.49 0.43
CA GLU A 211 13.60 -4.22 -0.20
C GLU A 211 12.43 -3.23 -0.24
N GLU A 212 11.20 -3.71 -0.46
CA GLU A 212 10.02 -2.83 -0.50
C GLU A 212 9.62 -2.35 0.89
N GLU A 213 9.76 -3.16 1.94
CA GLU A 213 9.59 -2.69 3.31
C GLU A 213 10.51 -1.51 3.61
N THR A 214 11.79 -1.64 3.28
CA THR A 214 12.79 -0.58 3.46
C THR A 214 12.45 0.68 2.65
N ASN A 215 12.03 0.49 1.40
CA ASN A 215 11.74 1.59 0.50
C ASN A 215 10.47 2.36 0.92
N LEU A 216 9.40 1.66 1.28
CA LEU A 216 8.16 2.26 1.78
C LEU A 216 8.38 3.00 3.12
N GLU A 217 9.14 2.39 4.05
CA GLU A 217 9.48 3.05 5.32
C GLU A 217 10.25 4.35 5.09
N ARG A 218 11.20 4.34 4.17
CA ARG A 218 11.98 5.53 3.82
C ARG A 218 11.13 6.61 3.16
N THR A 219 10.29 6.26 2.20
CA THR A 219 9.52 7.24 1.43
C THR A 219 8.37 7.84 2.24
N ARG A 220 7.72 7.09 3.14
CA ARG A 220 6.65 7.65 3.97
C ARG A 220 7.12 8.77 4.90
N GLN A 221 8.43 8.86 5.20
CA GLN A 221 8.97 9.96 6.02
C GLN A 221 8.74 11.34 5.39
N LEU A 222 8.60 11.42 4.06
CA LEU A 222 8.25 12.67 3.35
C LEU A 222 6.88 13.23 3.76
N LEU A 223 6.00 12.39 4.29
CA LEU A 223 4.65 12.78 4.73
C LEU A 223 4.64 13.49 6.09
N LEU A 224 5.74 13.45 6.83
CA LEU A 224 5.84 14.07 8.14
C LEU A 224 6.12 15.58 8.08
N GLU A 225 6.47 16.11 6.92
CA GLU A 225 6.55 17.54 6.68
C GLU A 225 5.17 18.06 6.28
N VAL A 226 4.64 19.02 7.07
CA VAL A 226 3.25 19.49 6.95
C VAL A 226 3.22 21.03 6.84
N ASN A 227 2.14 21.54 6.24
CA ASN A 227 1.93 22.98 6.04
C ASN A 227 0.86 23.57 7.00
N LEU A 228 0.57 22.94 8.14
CA LEU A 228 -0.43 23.44 9.09
C LEU A 228 -0.04 24.83 9.62
N GLY A 229 -0.95 25.78 9.45
CA GLY A 229 -0.71 27.21 9.73
C GLY A 229 -0.43 28.05 8.47
N ALA A 230 -0.33 27.42 7.30
CA ALA A 230 -0.23 28.10 6.01
C ALA A 230 -1.45 28.95 5.69
N THR A 231 -2.61 28.50 6.17
CA THR A 231 -3.92 29.03 5.83
C THR A 231 -4.21 29.02 4.34
N ALA A 232 -4.62 30.14 3.74
CA ALA A 232 -5.13 30.16 2.36
C ALA A 232 -4.09 29.79 1.29
N ILE A 233 -2.88 30.37 1.37
CA ILE A 233 -1.82 30.24 0.34
C ILE A 233 -0.40 30.12 0.91
N GLY A 234 -0.24 29.95 2.23
CA GLY A 234 1.08 29.88 2.87
C GLY A 234 1.55 31.15 3.57
N THR A 235 0.72 32.19 3.64
CA THR A 235 1.08 33.46 4.31
C THR A 235 0.68 33.52 5.80
N GLY A 236 -0.07 32.52 6.29
CA GLY A 236 -0.53 32.47 7.67
C GLY A 236 -1.57 33.55 8.02
N ILE A 237 -2.31 34.05 7.04
CA ILE A 237 -3.32 35.10 7.26
C ILE A 237 -4.35 34.66 8.32
N ASN A 238 -4.73 35.57 9.22
CA ASN A 238 -5.70 35.35 10.31
C ASN A 238 -5.23 34.34 11.38
N THR A 239 -3.93 34.08 11.50
CA THR A 239 -3.39 33.27 12.61
C THR A 239 -2.74 34.17 13.66
N PRO A 240 -2.77 33.83 14.94
CA PRO A 240 -1.97 34.53 15.96
C PRO A 240 -0.47 34.25 15.74
N GLN A 241 0.37 35.16 16.22
CA GLN A 241 1.80 34.97 16.14
C GLN A 241 2.26 33.68 16.83
N GLY A 242 3.08 32.87 16.16
CA GLY A 242 3.59 31.60 16.68
C GLY A 242 2.65 30.40 16.48
N TYR A 243 1.51 30.57 15.81
CA TYR A 243 0.52 29.51 15.63
C TYR A 243 1.08 28.28 14.90
N ALA A 244 1.67 28.45 13.73
CA ALA A 244 2.09 27.32 12.90
C ALA A 244 3.07 26.36 13.62
N PRO A 245 4.19 26.84 14.21
CA PRO A 245 5.09 25.95 14.94
C PRO A 245 4.43 25.29 16.16
N LEU A 246 3.55 26.01 16.90
CA LEU A 246 2.85 25.44 18.04
C LEU A 246 1.82 24.39 17.62
N ALA A 247 1.04 24.65 16.59
CA ALA A 247 0.07 23.71 16.06
C ALA A 247 0.72 22.40 15.58
N VAL A 248 1.87 22.49 14.90
CA VAL A 248 2.63 21.29 14.45
C VAL A 248 3.25 20.56 15.65
N GLN A 249 3.73 21.27 16.68
CA GLN A 249 4.16 20.66 17.93
C GLN A 249 3.02 19.88 18.59
N LYS A 250 1.84 20.50 18.80
CA LYS A 250 0.66 19.82 19.35
C LYS A 250 0.24 18.63 18.51
N LEU A 251 0.30 18.75 17.18
CA LEU A 251 0.02 17.64 16.27
C LEU A 251 0.97 16.47 16.48
N SER A 252 2.26 16.75 16.68
CA SER A 252 3.26 15.71 16.99
C SER A 252 2.97 15.01 18.31
N GLU A 253 2.61 15.77 19.36
CA GLU A 253 2.24 15.24 20.67
C GLU A 253 0.97 14.34 20.58
N ILE A 254 -0.04 14.77 19.83
CA ILE A 254 -1.32 14.05 19.70
C ILE A 254 -1.17 12.78 18.85
N SER A 255 -0.44 12.87 17.75
CA SER A 255 -0.29 11.75 16.80
C SER A 255 0.79 10.76 17.21
N GLY A 256 1.73 11.17 18.07
CA GLY A 256 2.95 10.40 18.38
C GLY A 256 3.95 10.35 17.22
N LEU A 257 3.75 11.18 16.19
CA LEU A 257 4.60 11.23 14.99
C LEU A 257 5.48 12.48 15.02
N PRO A 258 6.74 12.42 14.57
CA PRO A 258 7.66 13.57 14.57
C PRO A 258 7.36 14.51 13.38
N CYS A 259 6.18 15.13 13.39
CA CYS A 259 5.77 16.08 12.37
C CYS A 259 6.70 17.31 12.36
N LYS A 260 6.95 17.84 11.17
CA LYS A 260 7.78 19.02 10.96
C LYS A 260 7.02 20.05 10.15
N LEU A 261 7.14 21.30 10.59
CA LEU A 261 6.66 22.42 9.78
C LEU A 261 7.57 22.56 8.54
N THR A 262 6.96 22.68 7.36
CA THR A 262 7.71 22.93 6.13
C THR A 262 8.50 24.24 6.20
N GLU A 263 9.62 24.31 5.50
CA GLU A 263 10.43 25.51 5.41
C GLU A 263 9.73 26.65 4.65
N ASN A 264 8.98 26.30 3.58
CA ASN A 264 8.24 27.25 2.77
C ASN A 264 6.77 26.87 2.68
N LEU A 265 5.93 27.58 3.44
CA LEU A 265 4.49 27.31 3.50
C LEU A 265 3.77 27.60 2.17
N ILE A 266 4.27 28.50 1.32
CA ILE A 266 3.65 28.81 0.02
C ILE A 266 3.88 27.67 -0.96
N GLU A 267 5.10 27.17 -1.03
CA GLU A 267 5.45 26.01 -1.86
C GLU A 267 4.64 24.78 -1.43
N ALA A 268 4.65 24.46 -0.13
CA ALA A 268 4.01 23.28 0.41
C ALA A 268 2.45 23.29 0.35
N THR A 269 1.85 24.45 0.07
CA THR A 269 0.39 24.56 -0.15
C THR A 269 -0.01 24.14 -1.58
N SER A 270 0.92 24.11 -2.51
CA SER A 270 0.67 23.73 -3.91
C SER A 270 1.37 22.44 -4.34
N ASP A 271 2.48 22.07 -3.70
CA ASP A 271 3.27 20.90 -4.10
C ASP A 271 2.65 19.56 -3.64
N CYS A 272 2.54 18.63 -4.59
CA CYS A 272 2.09 17.26 -4.40
C CYS A 272 3.22 16.23 -4.62
N GLY A 273 4.47 16.65 -4.72
CA GLY A 273 5.63 15.79 -5.04
C GLY A 273 5.82 14.64 -4.05
N ALA A 274 5.55 14.88 -2.76
CA ALA A 274 5.61 13.83 -1.74
C ALA A 274 4.66 12.66 -2.05
N TYR A 275 3.44 12.95 -2.51
CA TYR A 275 2.47 11.92 -2.87
C TYR A 275 2.89 11.12 -4.11
N VAL A 276 3.47 11.79 -5.12
CA VAL A 276 4.03 11.13 -6.31
C VAL A 276 5.15 10.17 -5.93
N MET A 277 6.07 10.59 -5.05
CA MET A 277 7.17 9.74 -4.59
C MET A 277 6.66 8.54 -3.78
N VAL A 278 5.75 8.75 -2.85
CA VAL A 278 5.19 7.67 -2.02
C VAL A 278 4.41 6.68 -2.87
N HIS A 279 3.58 7.16 -3.80
CA HIS A 279 2.83 6.25 -4.67
C HIS A 279 3.74 5.55 -5.68
N GLY A 280 4.81 6.18 -6.13
CA GLY A 280 5.88 5.52 -6.91
C GLY A 280 6.48 4.31 -6.19
N ALA A 281 6.63 4.36 -4.86
CA ALA A 281 7.05 3.22 -4.05
C ALA A 281 5.96 2.13 -3.97
N LEU A 282 4.69 2.49 -3.85
CA LEU A 282 3.56 1.53 -3.92
C LEU A 282 3.49 0.85 -5.30
N LYS A 283 3.66 1.62 -6.38
CA LYS A 283 3.75 1.07 -7.75
C LYS A 283 4.91 0.08 -7.88
N ARG A 284 6.10 0.41 -7.36
CA ARG A 284 7.26 -0.50 -7.38
C ARG A 284 6.95 -1.80 -6.63
N THR A 285 6.28 -1.73 -5.48
CA THR A 285 5.80 -2.89 -4.73
C THR A 285 4.84 -3.73 -5.57
N ALA A 286 3.89 -3.11 -6.25
CA ALA A 286 2.95 -3.78 -7.15
C ALA A 286 3.65 -4.50 -8.30
N VAL A 287 4.65 -3.88 -8.92
CA VAL A 287 5.46 -4.50 -10.01
C VAL A 287 6.14 -5.77 -9.51
N LYS A 288 6.76 -5.74 -8.33
CA LYS A 288 7.43 -6.93 -7.75
C LYS A 288 6.44 -8.03 -7.37
N LEU A 289 5.31 -7.68 -6.74
CA LEU A 289 4.26 -8.66 -6.43
C LEU A 289 3.69 -9.31 -7.69
N SER A 290 3.46 -8.53 -8.73
CA SER A 290 2.97 -9.05 -10.02
C SER A 290 3.97 -10.00 -10.65
N LYS A 291 5.28 -9.67 -10.61
CA LYS A 291 6.34 -10.56 -11.10
C LYS A 291 6.35 -11.89 -10.33
N ILE A 292 6.29 -11.86 -9.02
CA ILE A 292 6.22 -13.07 -8.19
C ILE A 292 5.01 -13.92 -8.58
N CYS A 293 3.84 -13.31 -8.72
CA CYS A 293 2.62 -14.02 -9.12
C CYS A 293 2.71 -14.63 -10.53
N ASN A 294 3.36 -13.94 -11.47
CA ASN A 294 3.60 -14.49 -12.81
C ASN A 294 4.47 -15.75 -12.74
N ASP A 295 5.52 -15.74 -11.94
CA ASP A 295 6.39 -16.91 -11.75
C ASP A 295 5.63 -18.06 -11.08
N LEU A 296 4.88 -17.80 -10.02
CA LEU A 296 4.08 -18.84 -9.35
C LEU A 296 3.07 -19.49 -10.31
N ARG A 297 2.42 -18.70 -11.18
CA ARG A 297 1.49 -19.20 -12.20
C ARG A 297 2.20 -20.06 -13.25
N LEU A 298 3.39 -19.64 -13.68
CA LEU A 298 4.17 -20.37 -14.67
C LEU A 298 4.71 -21.70 -14.11
N LEU A 299 5.30 -21.66 -12.90
CA LEU A 299 5.88 -22.83 -12.24
C LEU A 299 4.81 -23.89 -11.91
N SER A 300 3.57 -23.48 -11.64
CA SER A 300 2.43 -24.38 -11.36
C SER A 300 1.65 -24.82 -12.60
N SER A 301 2.05 -24.38 -13.80
CA SER A 301 1.32 -24.65 -15.05
C SER A 301 1.20 -26.14 -15.36
N GLY A 302 0.12 -26.55 -15.98
CA GLY A 302 -0.12 -27.93 -16.38
C GLY A 302 -1.48 -28.45 -15.88
N PRO A 303 -1.56 -29.69 -15.37
CA PRO A 303 -0.52 -30.52 -14.75
C PRO A 303 0.31 -31.38 -15.72
N ARG A 304 -0.15 -31.63 -16.96
CA ARG A 304 0.54 -32.54 -17.90
C ARG A 304 1.24 -31.81 -19.04
N ALA A 305 0.72 -30.65 -19.44
CA ALA A 305 1.25 -29.85 -20.56
C ALA A 305 1.85 -28.53 -20.08
N GLY A 306 2.48 -28.52 -18.93
CA GLY A 306 3.15 -27.35 -18.36
C GLY A 306 4.36 -27.75 -17.51
N LEU A 307 4.92 -26.81 -16.76
CA LEU A 307 6.12 -27.03 -15.95
C LEU A 307 5.88 -27.96 -14.75
N LYS A 308 4.78 -27.73 -14.03
CA LYS A 308 4.39 -28.52 -12.86
C LYS A 308 5.50 -28.70 -11.82
N GLU A 309 6.38 -27.71 -11.66
CA GLU A 309 7.44 -27.76 -10.65
C GLU A 309 6.88 -27.57 -9.24
N ILE A 310 5.82 -26.74 -9.09
CA ILE A 310 5.13 -26.52 -7.83
C ILE A 310 3.64 -26.83 -7.95
N ASN A 311 2.99 -27.04 -6.80
CA ASN A 311 1.54 -27.10 -6.69
C ASN A 311 1.07 -25.93 -5.83
N LEU A 312 0.06 -25.21 -6.30
CA LEU A 312 -0.65 -24.21 -5.52
C LEU A 312 -1.86 -24.85 -4.82
N PRO A 313 -2.31 -24.32 -3.67
CA PRO A 313 -3.57 -24.76 -3.04
C PRO A 313 -4.76 -24.63 -3.97
N GLU A 314 -5.64 -25.62 -3.96
CA GLU A 314 -6.90 -25.61 -4.72
C GLU A 314 -7.93 -24.73 -3.98
N MET A 315 -8.18 -23.53 -4.47
CA MET A 315 -9.03 -22.55 -3.78
C MET A 315 -10.47 -22.51 -4.28
N GLN A 316 -10.70 -22.92 -5.52
CA GLN A 316 -12.05 -23.06 -6.10
C GLN A 316 -12.04 -23.96 -7.32
N ALA A 317 -13.19 -24.55 -7.68
CA ALA A 317 -13.37 -25.27 -8.93
C ALA A 317 -13.07 -24.34 -10.12
N GLY A 318 -12.17 -24.76 -11.00
CA GLY A 318 -11.54 -23.86 -11.98
C GLY A 318 -12.24 -23.77 -13.33
N SER A 319 -13.20 -24.66 -13.62
CA SER A 319 -13.84 -24.72 -14.93
C SER A 319 -15.30 -25.15 -14.84
N SER A 320 -16.15 -24.48 -15.60
CA SER A 320 -17.54 -24.86 -15.78
C SER A 320 -17.71 -25.97 -16.84
N ILE A 321 -16.68 -26.32 -17.61
CA ILE A 321 -16.74 -27.25 -18.74
C ILE A 321 -15.72 -28.40 -18.66
N MET A 322 -14.54 -28.16 -18.05
CA MET A 322 -13.45 -29.13 -17.95
C MET A 322 -13.41 -29.76 -16.54
N PRO A 323 -13.70 -31.08 -16.39
CA PRO A 323 -13.59 -31.74 -15.10
C PRO A 323 -12.19 -31.63 -14.49
N ALA A 324 -12.12 -31.45 -13.17
CA ALA A 324 -10.88 -31.42 -12.37
C ALA A 324 -9.87 -30.32 -12.75
N LYS A 325 -10.26 -29.30 -13.54
CA LYS A 325 -9.40 -28.16 -13.81
C LYS A 325 -9.43 -27.17 -12.63
N VAL A 326 -8.29 -26.90 -12.04
CA VAL A 326 -8.09 -25.88 -11.00
C VAL A 326 -7.16 -24.79 -11.52
N ASN A 327 -7.56 -23.53 -11.40
CA ASN A 327 -6.81 -22.39 -11.87
C ASN A 327 -6.05 -21.70 -10.70
N PRO A 328 -4.94 -21.00 -10.97
CA PRO A 328 -4.15 -20.29 -9.97
C PRO A 328 -4.80 -18.93 -9.61
N VAL A 329 -6.06 -18.95 -9.13
CA VAL A 329 -6.92 -17.77 -8.96
C VAL A 329 -6.37 -16.75 -7.96
N ILE A 330 -5.59 -17.17 -6.96
CA ILE A 330 -5.01 -16.25 -5.99
C ILE A 330 -3.88 -15.40 -6.61
N PRO A 331 -2.86 -15.97 -7.28
CA PRO A 331 -1.92 -15.14 -8.03
C PRO A 331 -2.59 -14.26 -9.11
N GLU A 332 -3.66 -14.74 -9.75
CA GLU A 332 -4.39 -13.97 -10.77
C GLU A 332 -5.04 -12.71 -10.18
N VAL A 333 -5.74 -12.82 -9.05
CA VAL A 333 -6.37 -11.64 -8.42
C VAL A 333 -5.31 -10.66 -7.91
N VAL A 334 -4.16 -11.14 -7.42
CA VAL A 334 -3.05 -10.26 -7.02
C VAL A 334 -2.47 -9.52 -8.22
N ASN A 335 -2.32 -10.16 -9.39
CA ASN A 335 -1.93 -9.47 -10.62
C ASN A 335 -2.91 -8.34 -10.96
N GLN A 336 -4.25 -8.58 -10.87
CA GLN A 336 -5.26 -7.56 -11.14
C GLN A 336 -5.15 -6.37 -10.17
N VAL A 337 -4.94 -6.63 -8.89
CA VAL A 337 -4.67 -5.60 -7.90
C VAL A 337 -3.44 -4.78 -8.29
N CYS A 338 -2.35 -5.43 -8.68
CA CYS A 338 -1.12 -4.74 -9.09
C CYS A 338 -1.35 -3.84 -10.31
N PHE A 339 -2.12 -4.29 -11.30
CA PHE A 339 -2.46 -3.47 -12.47
C PHE A 339 -3.28 -2.24 -12.09
N LYS A 340 -4.24 -2.39 -11.15
CA LYS A 340 -5.05 -1.27 -10.65
C LYS A 340 -4.16 -0.22 -9.95
N VAL A 341 -3.22 -0.66 -9.09
CA VAL A 341 -2.27 0.23 -8.41
C VAL A 341 -1.37 0.97 -9.40
N ILE A 342 -0.90 0.30 -10.46
CA ILE A 342 -0.13 0.95 -11.53
C ILE A 342 -0.98 2.00 -12.25
N GLY A 343 -2.26 1.73 -12.50
CA GLY A 343 -3.20 2.71 -13.07
C GLY A 343 -3.42 3.92 -12.17
N ASN A 344 -3.55 3.71 -10.86
CA ASN A 344 -3.68 4.80 -9.88
C ASN A 344 -2.47 5.73 -9.85
N ASP A 345 -1.25 5.21 -10.08
CA ASP A 345 -0.03 6.02 -10.18
C ASP A 345 -0.10 7.05 -11.31
N THR A 346 -0.70 6.66 -12.42
CA THR A 346 -0.93 7.58 -13.55
C THR A 346 -1.94 8.67 -13.18
N ALA A 347 -3.03 8.31 -12.49
CA ALA A 347 -4.02 9.28 -12.03
C ALA A 347 -3.40 10.31 -11.06
N ILE A 348 -2.59 9.83 -10.09
CA ILE A 348 -1.89 10.69 -9.14
C ILE A 348 -0.90 11.62 -9.86
N THR A 349 -0.18 11.12 -10.86
CA THR A 349 0.77 11.92 -11.63
C THR A 349 0.07 13.08 -12.34
N PHE A 350 -1.04 12.83 -13.03
CA PHE A 350 -1.83 13.88 -13.67
C PHE A 350 -2.45 14.84 -12.67
N ALA A 351 -2.97 14.36 -11.56
CA ALA A 351 -3.56 15.19 -10.52
C ALA A 351 -2.51 16.10 -9.84
N ALA A 352 -1.30 15.59 -9.62
CA ALA A 352 -0.20 16.40 -9.07
C ALA A 352 0.26 17.48 -10.04
N GLU A 353 0.34 17.17 -11.34
CA GLU A 353 0.71 18.13 -12.39
C GLU A 353 -0.36 19.20 -12.60
N ALA A 354 -1.64 18.88 -12.42
CA ALA A 354 -2.77 19.78 -12.69
C ALA A 354 -2.93 20.94 -11.68
N GLY A 355 -2.10 21.01 -10.63
CA GLY A 355 -2.10 22.15 -9.71
C GLY A 355 -1.74 23.45 -10.42
N GLN A 356 -2.42 24.54 -10.05
CA GLN A 356 -2.22 25.86 -10.65
C GLN A 356 -1.93 26.89 -9.55
N LEU A 357 -0.87 27.69 -9.75
CA LEU A 357 -0.46 28.76 -8.85
C LEU A 357 -0.24 28.23 -7.41
N GLN A 358 -0.94 28.78 -6.41
CA GLN A 358 -0.65 28.56 -5.00
C GLN A 358 -1.46 27.42 -4.36
N LEU A 359 -2.18 26.61 -5.14
CA LEU A 359 -2.96 25.49 -4.62
C LEU A 359 -3.12 24.38 -5.65
N ASN A 360 -3.00 23.13 -5.23
CA ASN A 360 -3.46 21.98 -5.99
C ASN A 360 -4.87 21.57 -5.52
N VAL A 361 -5.85 21.72 -6.40
CA VAL A 361 -7.27 21.41 -6.10
C VAL A 361 -7.63 19.95 -6.34
N MET A 362 -6.69 19.11 -6.83
CA MET A 362 -6.91 17.72 -7.20
C MET A 362 -6.54 16.72 -6.08
N GLU A 363 -6.19 17.19 -4.90
CA GLU A 363 -5.86 16.32 -3.77
C GLU A 363 -6.93 15.26 -3.45
N PRO A 364 -8.24 15.47 -3.59
CA PRO A 364 -9.23 14.42 -3.34
C PRO A 364 -9.04 13.16 -4.18
N VAL A 365 -8.72 13.26 -5.47
CA VAL A 365 -8.44 12.08 -6.30
C VAL A 365 -7.08 11.45 -5.98
N ILE A 366 -6.10 12.27 -5.54
CA ILE A 366 -4.82 11.74 -5.04
C ILE A 366 -5.09 10.91 -3.77
N ALA A 367 -5.89 11.43 -2.85
CA ALA A 367 -6.24 10.74 -1.60
C ALA A 367 -6.97 9.42 -1.87
N GLN A 368 -8.01 9.43 -2.72
CA GLN A 368 -8.74 8.22 -3.08
C GLN A 368 -7.81 7.17 -3.69
N SER A 369 -7.00 7.54 -4.67
CA SER A 369 -6.08 6.62 -5.35
C SER A 369 -5.00 6.06 -4.40
N MET A 370 -4.53 6.88 -3.47
CA MET A 370 -3.54 6.49 -2.47
C MET A 370 -4.11 5.46 -1.48
N PHE A 371 -5.27 5.75 -0.86
CA PHE A 371 -5.90 4.84 0.10
C PHE A 371 -6.35 3.53 -0.57
N GLU A 372 -6.91 3.61 -1.77
CA GLU A 372 -7.28 2.42 -2.54
C GLU A 372 -6.06 1.54 -2.81
N SER A 373 -4.94 2.11 -3.27
CA SER A 373 -3.70 1.37 -3.55
C SER A 373 -3.13 0.69 -2.31
N ILE A 374 -3.08 1.39 -1.17
CA ILE A 374 -2.57 0.86 0.10
C ILE A 374 -3.44 -0.30 0.58
N SER A 375 -4.77 -0.12 0.56
CA SER A 375 -5.73 -1.14 0.99
C SER A 375 -5.67 -2.39 0.11
N LEU A 376 -5.69 -2.21 -1.21
CA LEU A 376 -5.62 -3.30 -2.17
C LEU A 376 -4.33 -4.10 -2.05
N LEU A 377 -3.16 -3.44 -1.98
CA LEU A 377 -1.87 -4.11 -1.81
C LEU A 377 -1.80 -4.88 -0.49
N GLY A 378 -2.25 -4.28 0.60
CA GLY A 378 -2.24 -4.93 1.91
C GLY A 378 -3.12 -6.18 1.94
N ASN A 379 -4.33 -6.10 1.39
CA ASN A 379 -5.25 -7.24 1.33
C ASN A 379 -4.75 -8.32 0.37
N ALA A 380 -4.16 -7.95 -0.76
CA ALA A 380 -3.54 -8.87 -1.71
C ALA A 380 -2.35 -9.60 -1.08
N ALA A 381 -1.50 -8.91 -0.30
CA ALA A 381 -0.37 -9.53 0.39
C ALA A 381 -0.81 -10.61 1.38
N VAL A 382 -1.80 -10.32 2.23
CA VAL A 382 -2.36 -11.31 3.18
C VAL A 382 -3.02 -12.48 2.43
N THR A 383 -3.80 -12.18 1.40
CA THR A 383 -4.47 -13.21 0.59
C THR A 383 -3.44 -14.13 -0.08
N LEU A 384 -2.38 -13.57 -0.65
CA LEU A 384 -1.30 -14.35 -1.28
C LEU A 384 -0.57 -15.21 -0.26
N ALA A 385 -0.25 -14.67 0.92
CA ALA A 385 0.41 -15.41 1.99
C ALA A 385 -0.43 -16.59 2.46
N ASP A 386 -1.68 -16.33 2.86
CA ASP A 386 -2.49 -17.31 3.59
C ASP A 386 -3.18 -18.32 2.67
N LYS A 387 -3.60 -17.89 1.47
CA LYS A 387 -4.37 -18.72 0.54
C LYS A 387 -3.54 -19.32 -0.61
N CYS A 388 -2.27 -18.93 -0.73
CA CYS A 388 -1.40 -19.46 -1.78
C CYS A 388 -0.06 -19.92 -1.20
N VAL A 389 0.84 -19.00 -0.81
CA VAL A 389 2.24 -19.30 -0.52
C VAL A 389 2.39 -20.32 0.60
N ARG A 390 1.64 -20.20 1.69
CA ARG A 390 1.69 -21.15 2.83
C ARG A 390 1.45 -22.59 2.43
N GLY A 391 0.60 -22.85 1.47
CA GLY A 391 0.21 -24.19 1.02
C GLY A 391 0.94 -24.70 -0.22
N ILE A 392 1.94 -23.96 -0.74
CA ILE A 392 2.74 -24.41 -1.89
C ILE A 392 3.54 -25.68 -1.52
N THR A 393 3.57 -26.64 -2.44
CA THR A 393 4.46 -27.81 -2.41
C THR A 393 5.29 -27.88 -3.69
N VAL A 394 6.45 -28.52 -3.63
CA VAL A 394 7.33 -28.71 -4.79
C VAL A 394 7.29 -30.17 -5.24
N ASN A 395 7.17 -30.39 -6.55
CA ASN A 395 7.25 -31.69 -7.18
C ASN A 395 8.75 -32.08 -7.43
N ARG A 396 9.41 -32.60 -6.39
CA ARG A 396 10.85 -32.91 -6.40
C ARG A 396 11.27 -33.72 -7.62
N GLU A 397 10.56 -34.80 -7.93
CA GLU A 397 10.89 -35.70 -9.04
C GLU A 397 10.84 -34.98 -10.41
N ILE A 398 9.87 -34.06 -10.58
CA ILE A 398 9.77 -33.26 -11.80
C ILE A 398 10.92 -32.29 -11.90
N CYS A 399 11.24 -31.59 -10.81
CA CYS A 399 12.34 -30.63 -10.73
C CYS A 399 13.69 -31.31 -11.02
N GLU A 400 13.97 -32.42 -10.33
CA GLU A 400 15.21 -33.20 -10.53
C GLU A 400 15.31 -33.76 -11.96
N ARG A 401 14.20 -34.26 -12.53
CA ARG A 401 14.19 -34.70 -13.91
C ARG A 401 14.57 -33.59 -14.87
N TYR A 402 14.06 -32.37 -14.71
CA TYR A 402 14.47 -31.24 -15.55
C TYR A 402 15.95 -30.92 -15.41
N VAL A 403 16.52 -31.00 -14.22
CA VAL A 403 17.96 -30.80 -14.01
C VAL A 403 18.76 -31.86 -14.74
N PHE A 404 18.51 -33.15 -14.47
CA PHE A 404 19.34 -34.24 -14.98
C PHE A 404 19.16 -34.54 -16.48
N HIS A 405 18.07 -34.06 -17.09
CA HIS A 405 17.87 -34.14 -18.54
C HIS A 405 18.31 -32.87 -19.28
N SER A 406 18.68 -31.82 -18.58
CA SER A 406 19.16 -30.61 -19.24
C SER A 406 20.58 -30.78 -19.82
N ILE A 407 20.73 -30.35 -21.08
CA ILE A 407 22.03 -30.30 -21.73
C ILE A 407 22.97 -29.28 -21.05
N GLY A 408 22.39 -28.28 -20.36
CA GLY A 408 23.13 -27.26 -19.60
C GLY A 408 24.06 -27.83 -18.52
N LEU A 409 23.84 -29.09 -18.05
CA LEU A 409 24.73 -29.76 -17.11
C LEU A 409 26.16 -29.93 -17.64
N VAL A 410 26.34 -29.95 -18.96
CA VAL A 410 27.68 -30.05 -19.57
C VAL A 410 28.60 -28.91 -19.13
N THR A 411 28.04 -27.77 -18.80
CA THR A 411 28.79 -26.59 -18.30
C THR A 411 29.59 -26.90 -17.03
N TYR A 412 29.06 -27.74 -16.14
CA TYR A 412 29.75 -28.18 -14.91
C TYR A 412 30.89 -29.16 -15.19
N LEU A 413 30.85 -29.82 -16.34
CA LEU A 413 31.86 -30.81 -16.76
C LEU A 413 32.99 -30.18 -17.58
N ASN A 414 32.75 -29.02 -18.23
CA ASN A 414 33.74 -28.35 -19.07
C ASN A 414 35.14 -28.16 -18.41
N PRO A 415 35.25 -27.80 -17.11
CA PRO A 415 36.55 -27.71 -16.46
C PRO A 415 37.34 -29.03 -16.40
N TYR A 416 36.67 -30.16 -16.52
CA TYR A 416 37.25 -31.49 -16.42
C TYR A 416 37.48 -32.16 -17.77
N ILE A 417 36.57 -31.95 -18.77
CA ILE A 417 36.61 -32.62 -20.06
C ILE A 417 37.06 -31.68 -21.20
N GLY A 418 37.15 -30.36 -20.96
CA GLY A 418 37.44 -29.34 -21.96
C GLY A 418 36.21 -28.94 -22.81
N HIS A 419 36.27 -27.76 -23.42
CA HIS A 419 35.14 -27.21 -24.20
C HIS A 419 34.79 -28.04 -25.43
N GLU A 420 35.78 -28.55 -26.15
CA GLU A 420 35.55 -29.37 -27.36
C GLU A 420 34.75 -30.64 -27.06
N ASN A 421 35.08 -31.33 -25.98
CA ASN A 421 34.30 -32.49 -25.54
C ASN A 421 32.93 -32.07 -25.02
N GLY A 422 32.84 -30.93 -24.33
CA GLY A 422 31.55 -30.37 -23.87
C GLY A 422 30.61 -30.10 -25.04
N ASP A 423 31.08 -29.44 -26.08
CA ASP A 423 30.31 -29.18 -27.31
C ASP A 423 29.87 -30.46 -27.99
N LEU A 424 30.78 -31.47 -28.07
CA LEU A 424 30.45 -32.77 -28.63
C LEU A 424 29.37 -33.50 -27.82
N VAL A 425 29.49 -33.50 -26.49
CA VAL A 425 28.48 -34.10 -25.58
C VAL A 425 27.15 -33.41 -25.78
N GLY A 426 27.12 -32.05 -25.74
CA GLY A 426 25.90 -31.28 -25.96
C GLY A 426 25.22 -31.59 -27.30
N LYS A 427 26.00 -31.68 -28.38
CA LYS A 427 25.49 -32.03 -29.72
C LYS A 427 24.89 -33.44 -29.76
N ILE A 428 25.55 -34.41 -29.15
CA ILE A 428 25.04 -35.80 -29.10
C ILE A 428 23.74 -35.85 -28.28
N CYS A 429 23.70 -35.20 -27.11
CA CYS A 429 22.48 -35.11 -26.31
C CYS A 429 21.30 -34.53 -27.11
N ALA A 430 21.51 -33.42 -27.81
CA ALA A 430 20.49 -32.76 -28.63
C ALA A 430 19.97 -33.64 -29.78
N GLN A 431 20.85 -34.46 -30.38
CA GLN A 431 20.49 -35.33 -31.51
C GLN A 431 19.83 -36.64 -31.09
N THR A 432 20.22 -37.17 -29.93
CA THR A 432 19.82 -38.53 -29.51
C THR A 432 18.78 -38.56 -28.40
N GLY A 433 18.57 -37.44 -27.68
CA GLY A 433 17.75 -37.37 -26.49
C GLY A 433 18.38 -38.02 -25.24
N LYS A 434 19.66 -38.49 -25.34
CA LYS A 434 20.41 -39.02 -24.18
C LYS A 434 20.75 -37.91 -23.19
N THR A 435 20.88 -38.28 -21.93
CA THR A 435 21.37 -37.38 -20.88
C THR A 435 22.85 -37.12 -21.01
N VAL A 436 23.32 -36.01 -20.42
CA VAL A 436 24.73 -35.66 -20.34
C VAL A 436 25.53 -36.79 -19.68
N ARG A 437 25.00 -37.39 -18.59
CA ARG A 437 25.61 -38.52 -17.88
C ARG A 437 25.84 -39.72 -18.78
N GLU A 438 24.80 -40.13 -19.52
CA GLU A 438 24.90 -41.29 -20.44
C GLU A 438 25.96 -41.08 -21.52
N VAL A 439 25.98 -39.92 -22.15
CA VAL A 439 26.96 -39.63 -23.23
C VAL A 439 28.39 -39.56 -22.70
N VAL A 440 28.62 -38.95 -21.53
CA VAL A 440 29.94 -38.84 -20.90
C VAL A 440 30.49 -40.22 -20.52
N LEU A 441 29.66 -41.11 -19.98
CA LEU A 441 30.04 -42.48 -19.64
C LEU A 441 30.30 -43.32 -20.89
N GLU A 442 29.45 -43.30 -21.93
CA GLU A 442 29.65 -43.98 -23.21
C GLU A 442 30.94 -43.58 -23.90
N ARG A 443 31.30 -42.29 -23.79
CA ARG A 443 32.49 -41.72 -24.36
C ARG A 443 33.75 -41.92 -23.47
N GLN A 444 33.58 -42.48 -22.28
CA GLN A 444 34.65 -42.67 -21.30
C GLN A 444 35.43 -41.38 -20.95
N LEU A 445 34.74 -40.24 -20.94
CA LEU A 445 35.33 -38.92 -20.65
C LEU A 445 35.59 -38.73 -19.16
N LEU A 446 34.74 -39.28 -18.29
CA LEU A 446 34.85 -39.29 -16.85
C LEU A 446 34.33 -40.64 -16.30
N SER A 447 34.84 -41.03 -15.14
CA SER A 447 34.32 -42.17 -14.37
C SER A 447 32.96 -41.82 -13.72
N GLU A 448 32.18 -42.85 -13.39
CA GLU A 448 30.92 -42.70 -12.67
C GLU A 448 31.09 -41.96 -11.33
N ALA A 449 32.17 -42.30 -10.57
CA ALA A 449 32.45 -41.64 -9.30
C ALA A 449 32.82 -40.15 -9.46
N GLU A 450 33.51 -39.78 -10.54
CA GLU A 450 33.80 -38.37 -10.82
C GLU A 450 32.50 -37.61 -11.19
N LEU A 451 31.64 -38.20 -12.02
CA LEU A 451 30.34 -37.62 -12.37
C LEU A 451 29.46 -37.43 -11.12
N ASP A 452 29.36 -38.42 -10.22
CA ASP A 452 28.58 -38.32 -9.00
C ASP A 452 29.09 -37.20 -8.10
N ARG A 453 30.40 -37.01 -8.03
CA ARG A 453 30.98 -35.90 -7.28
C ARG A 453 30.70 -34.55 -7.91
N ILE A 454 30.91 -34.42 -9.23
CA ILE A 454 30.73 -33.14 -9.94
C ILE A 454 29.26 -32.74 -10.03
N LEU A 455 28.37 -33.68 -10.30
CA LEU A 455 26.95 -33.48 -10.44
C LEU A 455 26.18 -33.70 -9.12
N SER A 456 26.88 -33.69 -7.97
CA SER A 456 26.22 -33.76 -6.69
C SER A 456 25.28 -32.55 -6.46
N PRO A 457 24.15 -32.73 -5.77
CA PRO A 457 23.20 -31.65 -5.51
C PRO A 457 23.85 -30.40 -4.89
N GLN A 458 24.80 -30.60 -3.96
CA GLN A 458 25.53 -29.51 -3.32
C GLN A 458 26.36 -28.72 -4.32
N ASN A 459 27.10 -29.40 -5.20
CA ASN A 459 27.94 -28.74 -6.19
C ASN A 459 27.14 -28.06 -7.30
N LEU A 460 26.00 -28.64 -7.66
CA LEU A 460 25.09 -28.06 -8.67
C LEU A 460 24.40 -26.78 -8.16
N ALA A 461 23.99 -26.75 -6.89
CA ALA A 461 23.26 -25.62 -6.33
C ALA A 461 24.17 -24.48 -5.83
N ASN A 462 25.40 -24.81 -5.40
CA ASN A 462 26.32 -23.85 -4.78
C ASN A 462 27.78 -24.19 -5.16
N PRO A 463 28.17 -24.00 -6.43
CA PRO A 463 29.47 -24.48 -6.93
C PRO A 463 30.69 -23.81 -6.27
N HIS A 464 30.49 -22.69 -5.54
CA HIS A 464 31.58 -21.91 -4.94
C HIS A 464 31.21 -21.24 -3.59
N LEU A 465 30.16 -21.68 -2.94
CA LEU A 465 29.78 -21.18 -1.60
C LEU A 465 30.26 -22.12 -0.50
#